data_a3b954619880ab70aa3305aa13512d09
#
_entry.id   a3b954619880ab70aa3305aa13512d09
#
_cell.length_a   1.000
_cell.length_b   1.000
_cell.length_c   1.000
_cell.angle_alpha   90.00
_cell.angle_beta   90.00
_cell.angle_gamma   90.00
#
_symmetry.space_group_name_H-M   'P 1'
#
loop_
_entity.id
_entity.type
_entity.pdbx_description
1 polymer ?
#
loop_
_entity_poly.entity_id
_entity_poly.type
_entity_poly.pdbx_seq_one_letter_code
_entity_poly.pdbx_strand_id
1 'polypeptide(L)'
;WQKPDGTKLLTEETKFIFSDAGATRTIERITTLKALAEDVSFKDNKEGLLGIRLARELEHPSKKAEIFTDATGKATNVAQLNNDGITGKYRSSEGKEGDDVWGTRGNWVNLNSKIGTEPVSLVILDHPTNIGYPTYWHARGYGLFSANPLGQKEMSGGKEVLNFKLPAGKSVTFRYKVLIHSGSNLSDEQVKTESNRFAAQK
;
A
#
# COMPACT_ATOMS: atom_id res chain seq x y z
N TRP A 1 16.80 3.51 12.13
CA TRP A 1 17.08 4.42 11.02
C TRP A 1 18.20 5.36 11.41
N GLN A 2 19.13 5.60 10.50
CA GLN A 2 20.34 6.37 10.80
C GLN A 2 20.76 7.25 9.60
N LYS A 3 21.50 8.30 9.90
CA LYS A 3 22.18 9.16 8.92
C LYS A 3 23.39 8.43 8.33
N PRO A 4 23.95 8.89 7.21
CA PRO A 4 25.16 8.30 6.62
C PRO A 4 26.38 8.28 7.58
N ASP A 5 26.46 9.21 8.54
CA ASP A 5 27.47 9.28 9.58
C ASP A 5 27.27 8.31 10.76
N GLY A 6 26.22 7.48 10.71
CA GLY A 6 25.86 6.53 11.74
C GLY A 6 24.99 7.08 12.88
N THR A 7 24.67 8.38 12.90
CA THR A 7 23.79 8.98 13.91
C THR A 7 22.40 8.35 13.83
N LYS A 8 21.95 7.76 14.94
CA LYS A 8 20.62 7.14 15.02
C LYS A 8 19.53 8.21 15.12
N LEU A 9 18.57 8.19 14.19
CA LEU A 9 17.44 9.12 14.14
C LEU A 9 16.23 8.60 14.89
N LEU A 10 15.81 7.38 14.58
CA LEU A 10 14.65 6.75 15.19
C LEU A 10 14.83 5.23 15.31
N THR A 11 14.05 4.64 16.20
CA THR A 11 13.84 3.19 16.24
C THR A 11 12.54 2.82 15.56
N GLU A 12 12.51 1.63 14.96
CA GLU A 12 11.31 1.02 14.42
C GLU A 12 11.08 -0.31 15.13
N GLU A 13 9.86 -0.50 15.60
CA GLU A 13 9.36 -1.78 16.10
C GLU A 13 8.15 -2.16 15.27
N THR A 14 8.20 -3.34 14.65
CA THR A 14 7.10 -3.85 13.83
C THR A 14 6.64 -5.20 14.35
N LYS A 15 5.33 -5.28 14.66
CA LYS A 15 4.64 -6.52 15.03
C LYS A 15 3.81 -6.99 13.84
N PHE A 16 3.95 -8.27 13.48
CA PHE A 16 3.09 -8.96 12.52
C PHE A 16 2.19 -9.95 13.26
N ILE A 17 0.89 -9.92 12.95
CA ILE A 17 -0.08 -10.88 13.46
C ILE A 17 -0.66 -11.62 12.25
N PHE A 18 -0.43 -12.93 12.21
CA PHE A 18 -0.93 -13.80 11.14
C PHE A 18 -2.15 -14.54 11.64
N SER A 19 -3.21 -14.60 10.83
CA SER A 19 -4.42 -15.35 11.13
C SER A 19 -4.91 -16.10 9.90
N ASP A 20 -5.54 -17.23 10.11
CA ASP A 20 -6.19 -18.07 9.11
C ASP A 20 -7.64 -18.31 9.51
N ALA A 21 -8.56 -18.05 8.60
CA ALA A 21 -9.98 -18.29 8.73
C ALA A 21 -10.51 -18.97 7.45
N GLY A 22 -10.00 -20.16 7.15
CA GLY A 22 -10.39 -20.97 6.01
C GLY A 22 -9.94 -20.35 4.67
N ALA A 23 -10.86 -19.78 3.91
CA ALA A 23 -10.53 -19.18 2.61
C ALA A 23 -9.78 -17.84 2.73
N THR A 24 -9.72 -17.23 3.94
CA THR A 24 -9.10 -15.92 4.16
C THR A 24 -7.93 -16.03 5.13
N ARG A 25 -6.76 -15.58 4.70
CA ARG A 25 -5.60 -15.35 5.55
C ARG A 25 -5.41 -13.86 5.74
N THR A 26 -4.95 -13.46 6.93
CA THR A 26 -4.70 -12.05 7.22
C THR A 26 -3.31 -11.84 7.79
N ILE A 27 -2.74 -10.68 7.45
CA ILE A 27 -1.49 -10.19 8.03
C ILE A 27 -1.78 -8.80 8.56
N GLU A 28 -1.81 -8.64 9.87
CA GLU A 28 -1.87 -7.31 10.48
C GLU A 28 -0.45 -6.83 10.77
N ARG A 29 -0.10 -5.64 10.27
CA ARG A 29 1.19 -4.99 10.51
C ARG A 29 0.97 -3.76 11.38
N ILE A 30 1.63 -3.76 12.54
CA ILE A 30 1.62 -2.64 13.50
C ILE A 30 3.07 -2.17 13.62
N THR A 31 3.36 -0.98 13.11
CA THR A 31 4.70 -0.40 13.10
C THR A 31 4.73 0.85 13.96
N THR A 32 5.56 0.88 14.97
CA THR A 32 5.81 2.05 15.81
C THR A 32 7.19 2.63 15.52
N LEU A 33 7.21 3.89 15.12
CA LEU A 33 8.42 4.69 14.96
C LEU A 33 8.58 5.59 16.18
N LYS A 34 9.78 5.62 16.78
CA LYS A 34 10.10 6.49 17.92
C LYS A 34 11.32 7.34 17.59
N ALA A 35 11.14 8.66 17.53
CA ALA A 35 12.25 9.60 17.40
C ALA A 35 13.14 9.56 18.65
N LEU A 36 14.46 9.66 18.46
CA LEU A 36 15.42 9.59 19.55
C LEU A 36 15.75 10.98 20.09
N ALA A 37 16.96 11.47 19.89
CA ALA A 37 17.46 12.70 20.50
C ALA A 37 17.01 13.99 19.79
N GLU A 38 16.57 13.89 18.54
CA GLU A 38 16.18 15.03 17.72
C GLU A 38 14.83 14.80 17.04
N ASP A 39 14.21 15.88 16.60
CA ASP A 39 12.99 15.81 15.77
C ASP A 39 13.29 15.16 14.42
N VAL A 40 12.41 14.28 13.97
CA VAL A 40 12.52 13.62 12.67
C VAL A 40 11.43 14.15 11.74
N SER A 41 11.84 14.68 10.58
CA SER A 41 10.94 15.20 9.56
C SER A 41 10.84 14.23 8.40
N PHE A 42 9.60 13.84 8.07
CA PHE A 42 9.26 13.04 6.90
C PHE A 42 8.68 13.98 5.85
N LYS A 43 9.52 14.34 4.85
CA LYS A 43 9.04 15.11 3.70
C LYS A 43 8.10 14.25 2.88
N ASP A 44 7.01 14.85 2.41
CA ASP A 44 6.08 14.15 1.53
C ASP A 44 6.81 13.58 0.32
N ASN A 45 6.63 12.28 0.09
CA ASN A 45 7.25 11.55 -1.00
C ASN A 45 6.28 10.49 -1.53
N LYS A 46 6.42 10.11 -2.80
CA LYS A 46 5.59 9.06 -3.40
C LYS A 46 5.85 7.66 -2.83
N GLU A 47 7.01 7.43 -2.21
CA GLU A 47 7.36 6.15 -1.61
C GLU A 47 6.66 6.00 -0.25
N GLY A 48 5.82 4.97 -0.15
CA GLY A 48 4.90 4.82 0.97
C GLY A 48 5.38 3.94 2.09
N LEU A 49 4.62 3.94 3.20
CA LEU A 49 5.00 3.24 4.43
C LEU A 49 4.76 1.73 4.37
N LEU A 50 3.64 1.29 3.79
CA LEU A 50 3.36 -0.11 3.52
C LEU A 50 3.32 -0.32 2.01
N GLY A 51 4.26 -1.08 1.48
CA GLY A 51 4.28 -1.49 0.08
C GLY A 51 4.48 -2.98 -0.05
N ILE A 52 3.73 -3.60 -0.96
CA ILE A 52 3.92 -4.99 -1.35
C ILE A 52 4.15 -5.07 -2.85
N ARG A 53 4.98 -6.02 -3.26
CA ARG A 53 5.17 -6.35 -4.67
C ARG A 53 4.37 -7.61 -4.97
N LEU A 54 3.54 -7.52 -5.99
CA LEU A 54 2.65 -8.59 -6.41
C LEU A 54 3.31 -9.50 -7.43
N ALA A 55 2.86 -10.75 -7.48
CA ALA A 55 3.17 -11.65 -8.58
C ALA A 55 2.54 -11.15 -9.89
N ARG A 56 3.14 -11.51 -11.01
CA ARG A 56 2.74 -11.02 -12.34
C ARG A 56 1.26 -11.26 -12.64
N GLU A 57 0.72 -12.40 -12.28
CA GLU A 57 -0.69 -12.76 -12.52
C GLU A 57 -1.68 -11.80 -11.82
N LEU A 58 -1.21 -11.14 -10.75
CA LEU A 58 -1.99 -10.18 -9.98
C LEU A 58 -1.83 -8.74 -10.47
N GLU A 59 -0.98 -8.48 -11.46
CA GLU A 59 -0.82 -7.16 -12.05
C GLU A 59 -2.10 -6.70 -12.76
N HIS A 60 -2.26 -5.40 -12.90
CA HIS A 60 -3.34 -4.81 -13.68
C HIS A 60 -2.93 -4.69 -15.15
N PRO A 61 -3.73 -5.19 -16.12
CA PRO A 61 -3.39 -5.11 -17.53
C PRO A 61 -3.15 -3.66 -17.98
N SER A 62 -2.05 -3.40 -18.64
CA SER A 62 -1.71 -2.09 -19.15
C SER A 62 -1.66 -2.09 -20.69
N LYS A 63 -2.22 -1.04 -21.28
CA LYS A 63 -2.12 -0.75 -22.73
C LYS A 63 -1.09 0.34 -23.02
N LYS A 64 -0.41 0.86 -21.99
CA LYS A 64 0.58 1.93 -22.12
C LYS A 64 1.93 1.36 -22.49
N ALA A 65 2.70 2.13 -23.28
CA ALA A 65 4.11 1.86 -23.47
C ALA A 65 4.86 2.04 -22.14
N GLU A 66 5.85 1.22 -21.91
CA GLU A 66 6.67 1.27 -20.69
C GLU A 66 8.17 1.30 -21.04
N ILE A 67 8.94 1.90 -20.17
CA ILE A 67 10.40 1.91 -20.24
C ILE A 67 10.93 1.06 -19.11
N PHE A 68 11.61 -0.02 -19.47
CA PHE A 68 12.31 -0.86 -18.51
C PHE A 68 13.79 -0.52 -18.50
N THR A 69 14.38 -0.49 -17.33
CA THR A 69 15.81 -0.29 -17.16
C THR A 69 16.42 -1.55 -16.57
N ASP A 70 17.41 -2.10 -17.24
CA ASP A 70 18.13 -3.28 -16.74
C ASP A 70 19.11 -2.92 -15.60
N ALA A 71 19.76 -3.94 -15.03
CA ALA A 71 20.71 -3.76 -13.92
C ALA A 71 21.94 -2.89 -14.28
N THR A 72 22.20 -2.64 -15.57
CA THR A 72 23.28 -1.79 -16.04
C THR A 72 22.84 -0.35 -16.28
N GLY A 73 21.54 -0.04 -16.07
CA GLY A 73 20.97 1.28 -16.33
C GLY A 73 20.54 1.49 -17.79
N LYS A 74 20.62 0.48 -18.65
CA LYS A 74 20.20 0.58 -20.05
C LYS A 74 18.68 0.53 -20.16
N ALA A 75 18.09 1.56 -20.74
CA ALA A 75 16.66 1.65 -20.98
C ALA A 75 16.23 0.86 -22.23
N THR A 76 15.10 0.18 -22.13
CA THR A 76 14.43 -0.51 -23.25
C THR A 76 12.98 -0.04 -23.31
N ASN A 77 12.59 0.51 -24.46
CA ASN A 77 11.21 0.91 -24.74
C ASN A 77 10.39 -0.32 -25.17
N VAL A 78 9.29 -0.57 -24.47
CA VAL A 78 8.31 -1.59 -24.82
C VAL A 78 7.01 -0.89 -25.19
N ALA A 79 6.71 -0.85 -26.49
CA ALA A 79 5.55 -0.12 -27.00
C ALA A 79 4.22 -0.69 -26.52
N GLN A 80 4.16 -1.99 -26.30
CA GLN A 80 2.99 -2.69 -25.78
C GLN A 80 3.43 -3.83 -24.87
N LEU A 81 2.89 -3.84 -23.65
CA LEU A 81 3.14 -4.92 -22.69
C LEU A 81 2.40 -6.20 -23.10
N ASN A 82 3.03 -7.34 -22.87
CA ASN A 82 2.33 -8.60 -22.89
C ASN A 82 1.48 -8.72 -21.61
N ASN A 83 0.16 -8.76 -21.77
CA ASN A 83 -0.81 -8.91 -20.69
C ASN A 83 -1.29 -10.36 -20.51
N ASP A 84 -0.67 -11.35 -21.15
CA ASP A 84 -1.07 -12.74 -21.04
C ASP A 84 -0.98 -13.21 -19.58
N GLY A 85 -2.08 -13.76 -19.08
CA GLY A 85 -2.20 -14.23 -17.71
C GLY A 85 -2.37 -13.13 -16.64
N ILE A 86 -2.29 -11.85 -17.02
CA ILE A 86 -2.50 -10.71 -16.10
C ILE A 86 -4.00 -10.43 -15.99
N THR A 87 -4.54 -10.45 -14.76
CA THR A 87 -5.99 -10.35 -14.53
C THR A 87 -6.38 -9.42 -13.39
N GLY A 88 -5.42 -8.76 -12.75
CA GLY A 88 -5.65 -7.91 -11.59
C GLY A 88 -6.53 -6.70 -11.91
N LYS A 89 -7.46 -6.40 -11.03
CA LYS A 89 -8.32 -5.22 -11.10
C LYS A 89 -8.41 -4.58 -9.72
N TYR A 90 -7.82 -3.38 -9.59
CA TYR A 90 -7.95 -2.57 -8.39
C TYR A 90 -9.35 -1.96 -8.26
N ARG A 91 -9.83 -1.86 -7.02
CA ARG A 91 -11.01 -1.11 -6.64
C ARG A 91 -10.84 -0.52 -5.24
N SER A 92 -11.11 0.79 -5.10
CA SER A 92 -11.01 1.49 -3.81
C SER A 92 -12.36 1.61 -3.11
N SER A 93 -12.34 1.96 -1.82
CA SER A 93 -13.54 2.29 -1.01
C SER A 93 -14.38 3.42 -1.61
N GLU A 94 -13.76 4.28 -2.42
CA GLU A 94 -14.40 5.42 -3.09
C GLU A 94 -14.90 5.07 -4.50
N GLY A 95 -14.90 3.78 -4.84
CA GLY A 95 -15.40 3.30 -6.15
C GLY A 95 -14.45 3.56 -7.32
N LYS A 96 -13.20 3.99 -7.09
CA LYS A 96 -12.20 4.10 -8.15
C LYS A 96 -11.72 2.74 -8.58
N GLU A 97 -11.40 2.58 -9.87
CA GLU A 97 -10.98 1.29 -10.43
C GLU A 97 -9.69 1.42 -11.24
N GLY A 98 -8.93 0.32 -11.31
CA GLY A 98 -7.73 0.22 -12.13
C GLY A 98 -6.70 1.31 -11.82
N ASP A 99 -6.20 1.96 -12.86
CA ASP A 99 -5.20 3.04 -12.76
C ASP A 99 -5.72 4.28 -12.01
N ASP A 100 -7.06 4.51 -11.97
CA ASP A 100 -7.67 5.66 -11.29
C ASP A 100 -7.62 5.56 -9.76
N VAL A 101 -7.21 4.41 -9.22
CA VAL A 101 -6.96 4.24 -7.78
C VAL A 101 -5.69 5.00 -7.36
N TRP A 102 -4.71 5.13 -8.25
CA TRP A 102 -3.48 5.84 -7.94
C TRP A 102 -3.72 7.30 -7.57
N GLY A 103 -3.09 7.78 -6.51
CA GLY A 103 -3.19 9.17 -6.08
C GLY A 103 -4.57 9.54 -5.52
N THR A 104 -5.40 8.57 -5.13
CA THR A 104 -6.68 8.81 -4.47
C THR A 104 -6.64 8.36 -3.02
N ARG A 105 -7.50 8.94 -2.18
CA ARG A 105 -7.70 8.53 -0.79
C ARG A 105 -8.71 7.40 -0.70
N GLY A 106 -8.62 6.62 0.36
CA GLY A 106 -9.61 5.59 0.70
C GLY A 106 -9.18 4.77 1.91
N ASN A 107 -10.15 4.18 2.60
CA ASN A 107 -9.90 3.34 3.79
C ASN A 107 -9.43 1.94 3.41
N TRP A 108 -9.65 1.51 2.18
CA TRP A 108 -9.17 0.24 1.65
C TRP A 108 -9.04 0.28 0.14
N VAL A 109 -8.19 -0.61 -0.35
CA VAL A 109 -8.16 -0.99 -1.76
C VAL A 109 -8.17 -2.51 -1.84
N ASN A 110 -9.00 -3.03 -2.72
CA ASN A 110 -9.13 -4.44 -3.08
C ASN A 110 -8.55 -4.64 -4.49
N LEU A 111 -7.72 -5.66 -4.62
CA LEU A 111 -7.26 -6.19 -5.90
C LEU A 111 -7.89 -7.55 -6.11
N ASN A 112 -8.84 -7.63 -7.03
CA ASN A 112 -9.41 -8.89 -7.49
C ASN A 112 -8.64 -9.41 -8.70
N SER A 113 -8.29 -10.69 -8.68
CA SER A 113 -7.52 -11.34 -9.73
C SER A 113 -7.76 -12.86 -9.73
N LYS A 114 -6.93 -13.59 -10.47
CA LYS A 114 -6.84 -15.06 -10.41
C LYS A 114 -5.39 -15.51 -10.58
N ILE A 115 -5.05 -16.63 -9.94
CA ILE A 115 -3.80 -17.35 -10.16
C ILE A 115 -4.17 -18.69 -10.81
N GLY A 116 -3.80 -18.86 -12.07
CA GLY A 116 -4.34 -19.95 -12.88
C GLY A 116 -5.86 -19.79 -13.04
N THR A 117 -6.63 -20.75 -12.51
CA THR A 117 -8.10 -20.71 -12.50
C THR A 117 -8.68 -20.25 -11.15
N GLU A 118 -7.87 -20.13 -10.13
CA GLU A 118 -8.29 -19.80 -8.75
C GLU A 118 -8.51 -18.30 -8.59
N PRO A 119 -9.74 -17.84 -8.30
CA PRO A 119 -9.99 -16.44 -7.96
C PRO A 119 -9.28 -16.06 -6.66
N VAL A 120 -8.66 -14.88 -6.63
CA VAL A 120 -7.94 -14.35 -5.47
C VAL A 120 -8.30 -12.88 -5.28
N SER A 121 -8.54 -12.50 -4.03
CA SER A 121 -8.61 -11.10 -3.61
C SER A 121 -7.47 -10.78 -2.65
N LEU A 122 -6.78 -9.68 -2.91
CA LEU A 122 -5.79 -9.11 -2.03
C LEU A 122 -6.25 -7.72 -1.61
N VAL A 123 -6.47 -7.51 -0.32
CA VAL A 123 -7.00 -6.25 0.22
C VAL A 123 -6.00 -5.64 1.18
N ILE A 124 -5.78 -4.33 1.10
CA ILE A 124 -5.09 -3.58 2.16
C ILE A 124 -6.12 -2.65 2.81
N LEU A 125 -6.24 -2.76 4.14
CA LEU A 125 -7.07 -1.90 4.99
C LEU A 125 -6.18 -0.91 5.72
N ASP A 126 -6.59 0.37 5.71
CA ASP A 126 -5.99 1.45 6.49
C ASP A 126 -6.73 1.62 7.81
N HIS A 127 -6.02 1.94 8.91
CA HIS A 127 -6.63 2.09 10.22
C HIS A 127 -6.90 3.56 10.55
N PRO A 128 -8.06 3.92 11.15
CA PRO A 128 -8.40 5.33 11.45
C PRO A 128 -7.42 6.08 12.34
N THR A 129 -6.62 5.36 13.14
CA THR A 129 -5.59 5.99 13.99
C THR A 129 -4.32 6.36 13.24
N ASN A 130 -4.17 5.94 11.99
CA ASN A 130 -2.99 6.29 11.20
C ASN A 130 -2.99 7.78 10.89
N ILE A 131 -1.81 8.40 10.99
CA ILE A 131 -1.65 9.77 10.52
C ILE A 131 -1.90 9.81 9.01
N GLY A 132 -2.60 10.83 8.55
CA GLY A 132 -2.98 10.96 7.14
C GLY A 132 -4.15 10.07 6.71
N TYR A 133 -4.87 9.44 7.65
CA TYR A 133 -6.09 8.66 7.34
C TYR A 133 -7.20 9.53 6.72
N PRO A 134 -7.97 9.00 5.73
CA PRO A 134 -7.67 7.81 4.97
C PRO A 134 -6.46 8.04 4.07
N THR A 135 -5.66 6.98 3.91
CA THR A 135 -4.37 7.07 3.21
C THR A 135 -4.52 7.37 1.72
N TYR A 136 -3.46 7.88 1.11
CA TYR A 136 -3.30 7.87 -0.34
C TYR A 136 -2.81 6.51 -0.82
N TRP A 137 -3.31 6.07 -1.98
CA TRP A 137 -2.96 4.79 -2.59
C TRP A 137 -1.95 4.96 -3.70
N HIS A 138 -0.81 4.26 -3.57
CA HIS A 138 0.17 4.10 -4.62
C HIS A 138 0.02 2.71 -5.25
N ALA A 139 -1.15 2.47 -5.87
CA ALA A 139 -1.47 1.24 -6.58
C ALA A 139 -1.08 1.39 -8.05
N ARG A 140 -0.16 0.55 -8.52
CA ARG A 140 0.37 0.59 -9.89
C ARG A 140 0.11 -0.70 -10.62
N GLY A 141 -0.19 -0.60 -11.91
CA GLY A 141 -0.46 -1.74 -12.77
C GLY A 141 0.64 -2.78 -12.77
N TYR A 142 1.89 -2.37 -12.68
CA TYR A 142 3.08 -3.24 -12.63
C TYR A 142 3.33 -3.91 -11.27
N GLY A 143 2.30 -4.10 -10.48
CA GLY A 143 2.35 -4.89 -9.24
C GLY A 143 2.90 -4.18 -8.01
N LEU A 144 3.05 -2.85 -7.99
CA LEU A 144 3.27 -2.10 -6.76
C LEU A 144 1.92 -1.77 -6.12
N PHE A 145 1.67 -2.32 -4.93
CA PHE A 145 0.47 -2.05 -4.16
C PHE A 145 0.86 -1.49 -2.79
N SER A 146 0.63 -0.19 -2.60
CA SER A 146 1.15 0.54 -1.44
C SER A 146 0.12 1.51 -0.86
N ALA A 147 0.07 1.57 0.48
CA ALA A 147 -0.59 2.59 1.28
C ALA A 147 0.44 3.66 1.67
N ASN A 148 0.22 4.90 1.26
CA ASN A 148 1.17 6.00 1.45
C ASN A 148 0.58 7.18 2.25
N PRO A 149 0.58 7.13 3.58
CA PRO A 149 0.11 8.23 4.43
C PRO A 149 1.04 9.45 4.41
N LEU A 150 2.32 9.26 4.06
CA LEU A 150 3.38 10.27 4.10
C LEU A 150 3.70 10.87 2.71
N GLY A 151 2.77 10.78 1.77
CA GLY A 151 2.97 11.25 0.40
C GLY A 151 1.91 12.23 -0.10
N GLN A 152 1.26 12.97 0.79
CA GLN A 152 0.09 13.77 0.44
C GLN A 152 0.39 14.78 -0.68
N LYS A 153 1.50 15.50 -0.61
CA LYS A 153 1.88 16.48 -1.63
C LYS A 153 2.05 15.84 -3.02
N GLU A 154 2.77 14.74 -3.08
CA GLU A 154 3.05 14.05 -4.34
C GLU A 154 1.78 13.42 -4.93
N MET A 155 0.98 12.76 -4.08
CA MET A 155 -0.24 12.06 -4.52
C MET A 155 -1.37 13.02 -4.90
N SER A 156 -1.46 14.19 -4.24
CA SER A 156 -2.49 15.19 -4.52
C SER A 156 -2.13 16.18 -5.63
N GLY A 157 -0.95 16.06 -6.25
CA GLY A 157 -0.44 17.06 -7.17
C GLY A 157 -0.21 18.43 -6.50
N GLY A 158 0.23 18.42 -5.25
CA GLY A 158 0.56 19.63 -4.46
C GLY A 158 -0.62 20.29 -3.74
N LYS A 159 -1.85 19.74 -3.85
CA LYS A 159 -3.04 20.30 -3.21
C LYS A 159 -3.07 20.12 -1.70
N GLU A 160 -2.49 19.03 -1.21
CA GLU A 160 -2.37 18.70 0.20
C GLU A 160 -0.91 18.50 0.57
N VAL A 161 -0.53 18.88 1.79
CA VAL A 161 0.83 18.75 2.30
C VAL A 161 0.76 18.29 3.76
N LEU A 162 1.44 17.22 4.09
CA LEU A 162 1.57 16.73 5.46
C LEU A 162 2.94 17.12 6.06
N ASN A 163 4.03 16.81 5.37
CA ASN A 163 5.40 16.99 5.86
C ASN A 163 5.53 16.61 7.34
N PHE A 164 5.14 15.38 7.66
CA PHE A 164 4.99 14.92 9.03
C PHE A 164 6.26 15.11 9.86
N LYS A 165 6.12 15.71 11.03
CA LYS A 165 7.19 15.91 11.99
C LYS A 165 6.95 15.08 13.24
N LEU A 166 7.87 14.20 13.57
CA LEU A 166 7.88 13.40 14.80
C LEU A 166 8.85 14.06 15.81
N PRO A 167 8.35 14.68 16.89
CA PRO A 167 9.21 15.35 17.86
C PRO A 167 10.13 14.36 18.60
N ALA A 168 11.28 14.85 19.07
CA ALA A 168 12.23 14.08 19.87
C ALA A 168 11.55 13.33 21.03
N GLY A 169 11.87 12.06 21.21
CA GLY A 169 11.31 11.18 22.24
C GLY A 169 9.86 10.75 22.02
N LYS A 170 9.16 11.26 21.00
CA LYS A 170 7.76 10.88 20.68
C LYS A 170 7.70 9.69 19.73
N SER A 171 6.54 9.04 19.71
CA SER A 171 6.27 7.89 18.86
C SER A 171 5.03 8.13 18.00
N VAL A 172 5.00 7.46 16.85
CA VAL A 172 3.83 7.34 15.98
C VAL A 172 3.67 5.86 15.62
N THR A 173 2.41 5.39 15.60
CA THR A 173 2.10 4.02 15.24
C THR A 173 1.23 3.99 13.98
N PHE A 174 1.59 3.11 13.06
CA PHE A 174 0.85 2.83 11.83
C PHE A 174 0.32 1.40 11.88
N ARG A 175 -0.95 1.23 11.53
CA ARG A 175 -1.64 -0.07 11.54
C ARG A 175 -2.25 -0.33 10.18
N TYR A 176 -1.95 -1.48 9.62
CA TYR A 176 -2.52 -1.96 8.36
C TYR A 176 -2.91 -3.42 8.50
N LYS A 177 -3.91 -3.82 7.75
CA LYS A 177 -4.30 -5.22 7.64
C LYS A 177 -4.38 -5.63 6.17
N VAL A 178 -3.67 -6.68 5.84
CA VAL A 178 -3.73 -7.32 4.51
C VAL A 178 -4.62 -8.55 4.63
N LEU A 179 -5.62 -8.66 3.74
CA LEU A 179 -6.41 -9.87 3.57
C LEU A 179 -6.01 -10.54 2.26
N ILE A 180 -5.86 -11.86 2.32
CA ILE A 180 -5.62 -12.73 1.16
C ILE A 180 -6.75 -13.75 1.17
N HIS A 181 -7.67 -13.63 0.22
CA HIS A 181 -8.82 -14.51 0.09
C HIS A 181 -8.73 -15.30 -1.20
N SER A 182 -9.00 -16.60 -1.15
CA SER A 182 -8.98 -17.50 -2.31
C SER A 182 -10.29 -18.26 -2.47
N GLY A 183 -10.56 -18.78 -3.69
CA GLY A 183 -11.78 -19.50 -4.02
C GLY A 183 -12.89 -18.62 -4.57
N SER A 184 -12.89 -17.33 -4.24
CA SER A 184 -13.82 -16.33 -4.80
C SER A 184 -13.23 -14.94 -4.71
N ASN A 185 -13.79 -14.00 -5.47
CA ASN A 185 -13.45 -12.58 -5.30
C ASN A 185 -14.33 -11.94 -4.23
N LEU A 186 -13.72 -11.13 -3.35
CA LEU A 186 -14.44 -10.38 -2.33
C LEU A 186 -15.23 -9.23 -2.97
N SER A 187 -16.49 -9.08 -2.54
CA SER A 187 -17.31 -7.93 -2.88
C SER A 187 -16.94 -6.71 -2.03
N ASP A 188 -17.33 -5.51 -2.49
CA ASP A 188 -17.13 -4.25 -1.74
C ASP A 188 -17.76 -4.32 -0.34
N GLU A 189 -18.92 -4.96 -0.18
CA GLU A 189 -19.61 -5.06 1.09
C GLU A 189 -18.86 -5.98 2.08
N GLN A 190 -18.27 -7.06 1.60
CA GLN A 190 -17.42 -7.93 2.41
C GLN A 190 -16.17 -7.20 2.86
N VAL A 191 -15.50 -6.48 1.95
CA VAL A 191 -14.32 -5.69 2.28
C VAL A 191 -14.64 -4.57 3.26
N LYS A 192 -15.74 -3.86 3.07
CA LYS A 192 -16.25 -2.82 3.98
C LYS A 192 -16.52 -3.37 5.38
N THR A 193 -17.12 -4.56 5.48
CA THR A 193 -17.37 -5.23 6.75
C THR A 193 -16.05 -5.50 7.49
N GLU A 194 -15.04 -6.04 6.81
CA GLU A 194 -13.72 -6.28 7.40
C GLU A 194 -12.99 -4.97 7.77
N SER A 195 -13.12 -3.93 6.94
CA SER A 195 -12.58 -2.60 7.24
C SER A 195 -13.18 -2.01 8.51
N ASN A 196 -14.50 -2.11 8.68
CA ASN A 196 -15.18 -1.64 9.89
C ASN A 196 -14.75 -2.43 11.14
N ARG A 197 -14.58 -3.75 11.02
CA ARG A 197 -14.07 -4.59 12.11
C ARG A 197 -12.65 -4.20 12.51
N PHE A 198 -11.80 -3.96 11.51
CA PHE A 198 -10.42 -3.53 11.76
C PHE A 198 -10.38 -2.15 12.39
N ALA A 199 -11.18 -1.21 11.91
CA ALA A 199 -11.27 0.16 12.46
C ALA A 199 -11.74 0.20 13.92
N ALA A 200 -12.51 -0.79 14.38
CA ALA A 200 -12.99 -0.88 15.77
C ALA A 200 -11.95 -1.48 16.74
N GLN A 201 -10.83 -1.99 16.25
CA GLN A 201 -9.76 -2.54 17.10
C GLN A 201 -8.99 -1.38 17.78
N LYS A 202 -8.67 -1.56 19.07
CA LYS A 202 -7.89 -0.59 19.85
C LYS A 202 -6.39 -0.85 19.77
#